data_0100004893c38ab8f9073feccdd83791
#
_entry.id   0100004893c38ab8f9073feccdd83791
#
_cell.length_a   1.000
_cell.length_b   1.000
_cell.length_c   1.000
_cell.angle_alpha   90.00
_cell.angle_beta   90.00
_cell.angle_gamma   90.00
#
_symmetry.space_group_name_H-M   'P 1'
#
loop_
_entity.id
_entity.type
_entity.pdbx_description
1 polymer ?
#
loop_
_entity_poly.entity_id
_entity_poly.type
_entity_poly.pdbx_seq_one_letter_code
_entity_poly.pdbx_strand_id
1 'polypeptide(L)'
;MNRIFWAADSTVQTNDYTTYPQTGIGQVFPLFVKPEYQVCNHAKNGRSTKSFMDEGRLKAIEEKIGAGDFLFIQFGHNDEKKEDPTRYTEPFSTYMENLETFIRVARDHSAYPVLITPLERRCFMDEKHLGIGAHSDYVAAMKQTAEKNNVPLVDLYSTSRMELKKAGEKNSRKWYMFFPEGEYKNHPEKSEDNTHLRYDGAVNFASLIAKGLRELGGIYAELLLDELKL
;
A
#
# COMPACT_ATOMS: atom_id res chain seq x y z
N MET A 1 -1.38 -13.58 -20.10
CA MET A 1 -1.61 -13.45 -18.63
C MET A 1 -1.27 -12.01 -18.29
N ASN A 2 -2.25 -11.22 -17.87
CA ASN A 2 -2.02 -9.83 -17.47
C ASN A 2 -1.43 -9.79 -16.06
N ARG A 3 -0.62 -8.77 -15.79
CA ARG A 3 0.13 -8.64 -14.54
C ARG A 3 -0.32 -7.40 -13.78
N ILE A 4 -0.25 -7.50 -12.47
CA ILE A 4 -0.46 -6.39 -11.54
C ILE A 4 0.90 -6.09 -10.91
N PHE A 5 1.59 -5.10 -11.44
CA PHE A 5 2.81 -4.58 -10.84
C PHE A 5 2.45 -3.69 -9.66
N TRP A 6 3.14 -3.84 -8.52
CA TRP A 6 2.88 -3.02 -7.35
C TRP A 6 4.14 -2.28 -6.91
N ALA A 7 4.15 -0.99 -7.10
CA ALA A 7 5.17 -0.06 -6.61
C ALA A 7 4.72 0.50 -5.26
N ALA A 8 5.44 0.16 -4.19
CA ALA A 8 5.07 0.54 -2.82
C ALA A 8 6.19 0.38 -1.80
N ASP A 9 5.85 0.59 -0.55
CA ASP A 9 6.72 0.51 0.62
C ASP A 9 6.53 -0.79 1.45
N SER A 10 6.93 -0.74 2.74
CA SER A 10 6.90 -1.87 3.67
C SER A 10 5.51 -2.40 3.97
N THR A 11 4.46 -1.58 3.84
CA THR A 11 3.08 -2.02 4.11
C THR A 11 2.56 -2.99 3.05
N VAL A 12 3.23 -3.05 1.91
CA VAL A 12 2.86 -3.89 0.76
C VAL A 12 3.87 -4.99 0.47
N GLN A 13 5.13 -4.84 0.91
CA GLN A 13 6.23 -5.76 0.58
C GLN A 13 5.90 -7.22 0.88
N THR A 14 6.33 -8.12 -0.01
CA THR A 14 6.42 -9.55 0.28
C THR A 14 7.58 -9.82 1.22
N ASN A 15 7.29 -10.33 2.39
CA ASN A 15 8.22 -10.64 3.46
C ASN A 15 8.54 -12.15 3.51
N ASP A 16 9.69 -12.50 4.02
CA ASP A 16 10.14 -13.88 4.23
C ASP A 16 10.17 -14.24 5.73
N TYR A 17 10.72 -15.43 6.03
CA TYR A 17 10.79 -15.92 7.40
C TYR A 17 11.68 -15.06 8.32
N THR A 18 12.61 -14.27 7.78
CA THR A 18 13.51 -13.43 8.58
C THR A 18 12.81 -12.27 9.23
N THR A 19 11.72 -11.81 8.62
CA THR A 19 10.86 -10.72 9.13
C THR A 19 9.50 -11.21 9.64
N TYR A 20 9.26 -12.54 9.64
CA TYR A 20 8.02 -13.13 10.17
C TYR A 20 7.80 -12.68 11.62
N PRO A 21 6.59 -12.25 12.05
CA PRO A 21 5.30 -12.39 11.36
C PRO A 21 4.91 -11.21 10.45
N GLN A 22 5.83 -10.30 10.12
CA GLN A 22 5.49 -9.18 9.23
C GLN A 22 4.98 -9.71 7.88
N THR A 23 3.83 -9.18 7.45
CA THR A 23 3.17 -9.56 6.21
C THR A 23 2.69 -8.29 5.51
N GLY A 24 3.06 -8.09 4.25
CA GLY A 24 2.57 -6.94 3.48
C GLY A 24 1.28 -7.24 2.72
N ILE A 25 0.52 -6.19 2.41
CA ILE A 25 -0.74 -6.28 1.66
C ILE A 25 -0.53 -6.98 0.30
N GLY A 26 0.54 -6.64 -0.43
CA GLY A 26 0.83 -7.23 -1.72
C GLY A 26 1.21 -8.72 -1.67
N GLN A 27 1.67 -9.20 -0.51
CA GLN A 27 1.97 -10.61 -0.29
C GLN A 27 0.71 -11.49 -0.27
N VAL A 28 -0.39 -10.96 0.28
CA VAL A 28 -1.67 -11.67 0.41
C VAL A 28 -2.67 -11.32 -0.68
N PHE A 29 -2.41 -10.29 -1.46
CA PHE A 29 -3.33 -9.82 -2.50
C PHE A 29 -3.70 -10.89 -3.55
N PRO A 30 -2.84 -11.87 -3.89
CA PRO A 30 -3.21 -12.99 -4.74
C PRO A 30 -4.44 -13.79 -4.27
N LEU A 31 -4.80 -13.71 -2.98
CA LEU A 31 -6.02 -14.34 -2.44
C LEU A 31 -7.32 -13.70 -2.97
N PHE A 32 -7.25 -12.51 -3.54
CA PHE A 32 -8.38 -11.70 -4.01
C PHE A 32 -8.49 -11.64 -5.53
N VAL A 33 -7.46 -12.09 -6.24
CA VAL A 33 -7.28 -11.89 -7.68
C VAL A 33 -7.57 -13.20 -8.43
N LYS A 34 -8.20 -13.08 -9.59
CA LYS A 34 -8.43 -14.22 -10.49
C LYS A 34 -7.11 -14.82 -10.97
N PRO A 35 -7.05 -16.15 -11.22
CA PRO A 35 -5.79 -16.84 -11.57
C PRO A 35 -5.19 -16.41 -12.92
N GLU A 36 -5.94 -15.72 -13.78
CA GLU A 36 -5.46 -15.16 -15.03
C GLU A 36 -4.59 -13.91 -14.85
N TYR A 37 -4.54 -13.34 -13.64
CA TYR A 37 -3.71 -12.19 -13.30
C TYR A 37 -2.59 -12.58 -12.34
N GLN A 38 -1.38 -12.14 -12.62
CA GLN A 38 -0.23 -12.37 -11.75
C GLN A 38 0.12 -11.10 -10.97
N VAL A 39 0.19 -11.19 -9.64
CA VAL A 39 0.68 -10.09 -8.79
C VAL A 39 2.22 -10.11 -8.80
N CYS A 40 2.81 -9.06 -9.38
CA CYS A 40 4.24 -8.79 -9.41
C CYS A 40 4.57 -7.70 -8.38
N ASN A 41 4.81 -8.11 -7.14
CA ASN A 41 5.03 -7.19 -6.03
C ASN A 41 6.48 -6.66 -6.02
N HIS A 42 6.67 -5.39 -6.40
CA HIS A 42 7.96 -4.69 -6.39
C HIS A 42 8.15 -3.82 -5.14
N ALA A 43 7.19 -3.82 -4.22
CA ALA A 43 7.27 -3.06 -2.97
C ALA A 43 8.52 -3.40 -2.16
N LYS A 44 9.09 -2.39 -1.49
CA LYS A 44 10.30 -2.57 -0.69
C LYS A 44 10.26 -1.73 0.59
N ASN A 45 10.61 -2.37 1.71
CA ASN A 45 10.68 -1.73 3.03
C ASN A 45 11.48 -0.42 2.97
N GLY A 46 10.92 0.63 3.58
CA GLY A 46 11.57 1.91 3.74
C GLY A 46 11.63 2.81 2.49
N ARG A 47 10.96 2.44 1.39
CA ARG A 47 11.00 3.24 0.15
C ARG A 47 9.88 4.27 0.11
N SER A 48 10.28 5.50 -0.24
CA SER A 48 9.40 6.58 -0.70
C SER A 48 9.28 6.55 -2.22
N THR A 49 8.43 7.40 -2.81
CA THR A 49 8.40 7.59 -4.27
C THR A 49 9.78 7.92 -4.80
N LYS A 50 10.51 8.85 -4.14
CA LYS A 50 11.86 9.27 -4.50
C LYS A 50 12.86 8.11 -4.46
N SER A 51 13.05 7.48 -3.31
CA SER A 51 14.06 6.43 -3.15
C SER A 51 13.73 5.18 -3.99
N PHE A 52 12.46 4.89 -4.26
CA PHE A 52 12.07 3.82 -5.16
C PHE A 52 12.54 4.07 -6.60
N MET A 53 12.45 5.31 -7.08
CA MET A 53 12.97 5.72 -8.39
C MET A 53 14.50 5.75 -8.41
N ASP A 54 15.12 6.40 -7.42
CA ASP A 54 16.58 6.57 -7.32
C ASP A 54 17.32 5.23 -7.29
N GLU A 55 16.71 4.19 -6.75
CA GLU A 55 17.24 2.81 -6.73
C GLU A 55 16.96 2.03 -8.04
N GLY A 56 16.37 2.65 -9.04
CA GLY A 56 16.04 2.01 -10.31
C GLY A 56 14.88 1.01 -10.25
N ARG A 57 14.08 1.01 -9.17
CA ARG A 57 12.97 0.04 -9.00
C ARG A 57 11.81 0.32 -9.94
N LEU A 58 11.52 1.60 -10.22
CA LEU A 58 10.53 1.96 -11.21
C LEU A 58 11.00 1.53 -12.60
N LYS A 59 12.28 1.71 -12.93
CA LYS A 59 12.86 1.25 -14.18
C LYS A 59 12.74 -0.27 -14.33
N ALA A 60 12.96 -1.03 -13.26
CA ALA A 60 12.78 -2.49 -13.29
C ALA A 60 11.32 -2.94 -13.53
N ILE A 61 10.34 -2.10 -13.22
CA ILE A 61 8.94 -2.30 -13.60
C ILE A 61 8.76 -1.92 -15.07
N GLU A 62 9.25 -0.75 -15.48
CA GLU A 62 9.17 -0.21 -16.84
C GLU A 62 9.68 -1.20 -17.89
N GLU A 63 10.79 -1.88 -17.61
CA GLU A 63 11.39 -2.90 -18.49
C GLU A 63 10.49 -4.15 -18.70
N LYS A 64 9.44 -4.31 -17.91
CA LYS A 64 8.60 -5.51 -17.90
C LYS A 64 7.13 -5.24 -18.18
N ILE A 65 6.63 -4.08 -17.75
CA ILE A 65 5.22 -3.73 -17.88
C ILE A 65 4.82 -3.55 -19.34
N GLY A 66 3.63 -3.96 -19.70
CA GLY A 66 3.15 -3.89 -21.09
C GLY A 66 1.65 -3.69 -21.19
N ALA A 67 1.15 -3.72 -22.41
CA ALA A 67 -0.25 -3.46 -22.73
C ALA A 67 -1.19 -4.41 -21.96
N GLY A 68 -2.19 -3.83 -21.31
CA GLY A 68 -3.18 -4.56 -20.51
C GLY A 68 -2.73 -4.91 -19.09
N ASP A 69 -1.47 -4.67 -18.71
CA ASP A 69 -1.00 -4.80 -17.34
C ASP A 69 -1.54 -3.65 -16.47
N PHE A 70 -1.42 -3.79 -15.15
CA PHE A 70 -1.79 -2.77 -14.17
C PHE A 70 -0.56 -2.32 -13.38
N LEU A 71 -0.47 -1.03 -13.05
CA LEU A 71 0.50 -0.49 -12.11
C LEU A 71 -0.23 0.10 -10.89
N PHE A 72 -0.19 -0.61 -9.77
CA PHE A 72 -0.65 -0.13 -8.48
C PHE A 72 0.45 0.68 -7.80
N ILE A 73 0.14 1.89 -7.35
CA ILE A 73 1.08 2.87 -6.80
C ILE A 73 0.62 3.26 -5.41
N GLN A 74 1.39 2.91 -4.37
CA GLN A 74 1.01 3.13 -2.97
C GLN A 74 2.22 3.57 -2.14
N PHE A 75 2.33 4.86 -1.87
CA PHE A 75 3.42 5.47 -1.09
C PHE A 75 2.89 6.56 -0.16
N GLY A 76 3.73 7.02 0.78
CA GLY A 76 3.48 8.11 1.71
C GLY A 76 4.25 7.96 3.02
N HIS A 77 4.30 6.75 3.60
CA HIS A 77 4.92 6.49 4.90
C HIS A 77 6.40 6.91 5.02
N ASN A 78 7.12 6.90 3.92
CA ASN A 78 8.53 7.27 3.90
C ASN A 78 8.76 8.63 3.23
N ASP A 79 7.86 9.06 2.39
CA ASP A 79 7.87 10.38 1.76
C ASP A 79 7.77 11.51 2.79
N GLU A 80 7.05 11.28 3.90
CA GLU A 80 6.86 12.24 4.99
C GLU A 80 8.07 12.43 5.94
N LYS A 81 9.14 11.64 5.79
CA LYS A 81 10.29 11.63 6.70
C LYS A 81 11.24 12.82 6.44
N LYS A 82 10.88 13.99 6.94
CA LYS A 82 11.63 15.25 6.75
C LYS A 82 13.09 15.17 7.20
N GLU A 83 13.37 14.33 8.19
CA GLU A 83 14.71 14.09 8.73
C GLU A 83 15.62 13.27 7.82
N ASP A 84 15.05 12.63 6.78
CA ASP A 84 15.79 11.78 5.85
C ASP A 84 15.64 12.29 4.40
N PRO A 85 16.58 13.12 3.92
CA PRO A 85 16.52 13.71 2.59
C PRO A 85 16.61 12.69 1.44
N THR A 86 17.04 11.45 1.73
CA THR A 86 17.08 10.39 0.73
C THR A 86 15.69 9.84 0.42
N ARG A 87 14.72 10.06 1.30
CA ARG A 87 13.34 9.59 1.18
C ARG A 87 12.33 10.73 1.11
N TYR A 88 12.60 11.83 1.81
CA TYR A 88 11.65 12.93 1.90
C TYR A 88 11.29 13.51 0.54
N THR A 89 10.00 13.81 0.39
CA THR A 89 9.42 14.57 -0.72
C THR A 89 8.45 15.61 -0.18
N GLU A 90 8.35 16.75 -0.83
CA GLU A 90 7.35 17.76 -0.49
C GLU A 90 5.98 17.33 -1.07
N PRO A 91 4.88 17.29 -0.23
CA PRO A 91 3.61 16.66 -0.66
C PRO A 91 3.03 17.25 -1.94
N PHE A 92 2.91 18.58 -2.01
CA PHE A 92 2.26 19.27 -3.13
C PHE A 92 3.20 19.71 -4.26
N SER A 93 4.41 19.19 -4.30
CA SER A 93 5.36 19.39 -5.41
C SER A 93 6.05 18.09 -5.78
N THR A 94 7.22 17.77 -5.21
CA THR A 94 8.04 16.63 -5.61
C THR A 94 7.34 15.28 -5.45
N TYR A 95 6.46 15.10 -4.44
CA TYR A 95 5.66 13.88 -4.32
C TYR A 95 4.68 13.72 -5.49
N MET A 96 3.95 14.80 -5.84
CA MET A 96 3.03 14.77 -6.98
C MET A 96 3.78 14.53 -8.30
N GLU A 97 4.91 15.19 -8.52
CA GLU A 97 5.76 15.00 -9.72
C GLU A 97 6.26 13.54 -9.83
N ASN A 98 6.64 12.95 -8.71
CA ASN A 98 7.01 11.55 -8.66
C ASN A 98 5.84 10.64 -9.04
N LEU A 99 4.64 10.84 -8.45
CA LEU A 99 3.44 10.08 -8.80
C LEU A 99 3.11 10.20 -10.29
N GLU A 100 3.23 11.40 -10.86
CA GLU A 100 3.02 11.62 -12.31
C GLU A 100 4.02 10.82 -13.16
N THR A 101 5.25 10.63 -12.66
CA THR A 101 6.26 9.80 -13.34
C THR A 101 5.85 8.32 -13.33
N PHE A 102 5.33 7.79 -12.22
CA PHE A 102 4.79 6.41 -12.19
C PHE A 102 3.60 6.25 -13.14
N ILE A 103 2.69 7.22 -13.15
CA ILE A 103 1.52 7.22 -14.04
C ILE A 103 1.95 7.20 -15.51
N ARG A 104 2.94 8.03 -15.86
CA ARG A 104 3.49 8.09 -17.21
C ARG A 104 4.10 6.76 -17.64
N VAL A 105 4.93 6.13 -16.80
CA VAL A 105 5.50 4.80 -17.09
C VAL A 105 4.40 3.79 -17.43
N ALA A 106 3.31 3.75 -16.68
CA ALA A 106 2.21 2.84 -17.02
C ALA A 106 1.58 3.18 -18.38
N ARG A 107 1.27 4.46 -18.61
CA ARG A 107 0.59 4.91 -19.85
C ARG A 107 1.44 4.73 -21.11
N ASP A 108 2.73 5.03 -21.01
CA ASP A 108 3.66 4.87 -22.15
C ASP A 108 3.77 3.42 -22.62
N HIS A 109 3.45 2.47 -21.72
CA HIS A 109 3.41 1.03 -22.01
C HIS A 109 1.98 0.49 -22.21
N SER A 110 0.97 1.36 -22.37
CA SER A 110 -0.45 0.98 -22.52
C SER A 110 -0.99 0.13 -21.35
N ALA A 111 -0.42 0.32 -20.16
CA ALA A 111 -0.86 -0.28 -18.91
C ALA A 111 -1.79 0.69 -18.13
N TYR A 112 -2.51 0.16 -17.16
CA TYR A 112 -3.51 0.88 -16.36
C TYR A 112 -2.93 1.30 -15.01
N PRO A 113 -2.63 2.59 -14.77
CA PRO A 113 -2.23 3.08 -13.46
C PRO A 113 -3.42 3.13 -12.49
N VAL A 114 -3.18 2.77 -11.23
CA VAL A 114 -4.13 2.92 -10.11
C VAL A 114 -3.38 3.51 -8.92
N LEU A 115 -3.83 4.65 -8.43
CA LEU A 115 -3.33 5.22 -7.18
C LEU A 115 -4.07 4.61 -5.99
N ILE A 116 -3.32 4.23 -4.95
CA ILE A 116 -3.86 3.70 -3.69
C ILE A 116 -3.31 4.58 -2.57
N THR A 117 -4.18 5.27 -1.83
CA THR A 117 -3.71 6.11 -0.73
C THR A 117 -3.00 5.28 0.34
N PRO A 118 -1.98 5.84 1.05
CA PRO A 118 -1.26 5.09 2.07
C PRO A 118 -2.21 4.55 3.16
N LEU A 119 -1.86 3.39 3.71
CA LEU A 119 -2.56 2.81 4.86
C LEU A 119 -2.48 3.76 6.06
N GLU A 120 -3.56 3.92 6.83
CA GLU A 120 -3.52 4.69 8.08
C GLU A 120 -2.67 3.97 9.13
N ARG A 121 -1.85 4.73 9.86
CA ARG A 121 -1.14 4.22 11.05
C ARG A 121 -2.11 4.04 12.21
N ARG A 122 -1.86 3.03 13.02
CA ARG A 122 -2.66 2.75 14.21
C ARG A 122 -2.28 3.69 15.38
N CYS A 123 -2.53 4.99 15.22
CA CYS A 123 -2.18 6.01 16.21
C CYS A 123 -3.39 6.36 17.08
N PHE A 124 -3.73 5.51 18.05
CA PHE A 124 -4.77 5.81 19.01
C PHE A 124 -4.27 6.75 20.12
N MET A 125 -5.08 7.76 20.47
CA MET A 125 -4.86 8.63 21.63
C MET A 125 -5.40 8.02 22.91
N ASP A 126 -6.48 7.25 22.82
CA ASP A 126 -7.10 6.47 23.89
C ASP A 126 -7.82 5.26 23.29
N GLU A 127 -8.56 4.49 24.09
CA GLU A 127 -9.22 3.24 23.64
C GLU A 127 -10.19 3.43 22.46
N LYS A 128 -10.73 4.63 22.27
CA LYS A 128 -11.80 4.91 21.28
C LYS A 128 -11.39 5.94 20.23
N HIS A 129 -10.45 6.82 20.55
CA HIS A 129 -10.11 7.95 19.68
C HIS A 129 -8.82 7.72 18.93
N LEU A 130 -8.95 7.52 17.63
CA LEU A 130 -7.82 7.55 16.70
C LEU A 130 -7.37 9.01 16.53
N GLY A 131 -6.08 9.25 16.67
CA GLY A 131 -5.46 10.57 16.55
C GLY A 131 -5.68 11.25 15.21
N ILE A 132 -5.13 12.44 15.04
CA ILE A 132 -5.04 13.11 13.73
C ILE A 132 -4.35 12.15 12.79
N GLY A 133 -4.93 11.94 11.61
CA GLY A 133 -4.41 10.97 10.65
C GLY A 133 -2.98 11.27 10.23
N ALA A 134 -2.14 10.27 10.27
CA ALA A 134 -0.84 10.33 9.62
C ALA A 134 -1.04 10.52 8.11
N HIS A 135 -0.06 11.08 7.43
CA HIS A 135 -0.02 11.22 5.97
C HIS A 135 -1.05 12.16 5.34
N SER A 136 -1.79 12.98 6.09
CA SER A 136 -2.93 13.77 5.59
C SER A 136 -2.59 14.59 4.32
N ASP A 137 -1.41 15.24 4.30
CA ASP A 137 -0.98 16.06 3.17
C ASP A 137 -0.62 15.20 1.94
N TYR A 138 -0.01 14.04 2.16
CA TYR A 138 0.31 13.09 1.08
C TYR A 138 -0.94 12.42 0.51
N VAL A 139 -1.93 12.14 1.35
CA VAL A 139 -3.25 11.66 0.91
C VAL A 139 -3.95 12.73 0.06
N ALA A 140 -3.95 13.99 0.51
CA ALA A 140 -4.53 15.09 -0.24
C ALA A 140 -3.81 15.30 -1.58
N ALA A 141 -2.48 15.29 -1.59
CA ALA A 141 -1.65 15.42 -2.79
C ALA A 141 -1.88 14.26 -3.78
N MET A 142 -1.99 13.01 -3.30
CA MET A 142 -2.28 11.85 -4.15
C MET A 142 -3.68 11.97 -4.78
N LYS A 143 -4.70 12.38 -4.01
CA LYS A 143 -6.06 12.62 -4.53
C LYS A 143 -6.06 13.72 -5.60
N GLN A 144 -5.35 14.81 -5.37
CA GLN A 144 -5.16 15.88 -6.35
C GLN A 144 -4.48 15.38 -7.63
N THR A 145 -3.44 14.54 -7.48
CA THR A 145 -2.74 13.94 -8.63
C THR A 145 -3.67 13.02 -9.42
N ALA A 146 -4.48 12.22 -8.73
CA ALA A 146 -5.47 11.34 -9.37
C ALA A 146 -6.47 12.15 -10.22
N GLU A 147 -7.04 13.18 -9.63
CA GLU A 147 -8.01 14.05 -10.30
C GLU A 147 -7.38 14.77 -11.51
N LYS A 148 -6.24 15.45 -11.30
CA LYS A 148 -5.50 16.18 -12.35
C LYS A 148 -5.16 15.31 -13.55
N ASN A 149 -4.79 14.05 -13.30
CA ASN A 149 -4.34 13.12 -14.33
C ASN A 149 -5.45 12.17 -14.81
N ASN A 150 -6.66 12.26 -14.29
CA ASN A 150 -7.76 11.33 -14.57
C ASN A 150 -7.34 9.87 -14.38
N VAL A 151 -6.80 9.55 -13.20
CA VAL A 151 -6.34 8.23 -12.81
C VAL A 151 -7.25 7.66 -11.71
N PRO A 152 -7.71 6.41 -11.82
CA PRO A 152 -8.47 5.76 -10.75
C PRO A 152 -7.73 5.76 -9.42
N LEU A 153 -8.48 5.99 -8.33
CA LEU A 153 -7.93 6.02 -6.98
C LEU A 153 -8.75 5.13 -6.04
N VAL A 154 -8.05 4.30 -5.27
CA VAL A 154 -8.62 3.56 -4.13
C VAL A 154 -8.22 4.30 -2.83
N ASP A 155 -9.21 4.79 -2.09
CA ASP A 155 -8.99 5.52 -0.84
C ASP A 155 -8.83 4.56 0.36
N LEU A 156 -7.70 3.86 0.39
CA LEU A 156 -7.36 2.96 1.50
C LEU A 156 -7.18 3.72 2.81
N TYR A 157 -6.67 4.95 2.77
CA TYR A 157 -6.51 5.77 3.97
C TYR A 157 -7.83 5.96 4.72
N SER A 158 -8.86 6.43 4.04
CA SER A 158 -10.16 6.67 4.67
C SER A 158 -10.83 5.37 5.12
N THR A 159 -10.77 4.32 4.32
CA THR A 159 -11.39 3.02 4.63
C THR A 159 -10.68 2.31 5.77
N SER A 160 -9.34 2.30 5.80
CA SER A 160 -8.57 1.71 6.91
C SER A 160 -8.77 2.48 8.21
N ARG A 161 -8.88 3.81 8.15
CA ARG A 161 -9.20 4.65 9.30
C ARG A 161 -10.58 4.33 9.88
N MET A 162 -11.58 4.08 9.04
CA MET A 162 -12.91 3.64 9.49
C MET A 162 -12.85 2.26 10.17
N GLU A 163 -12.12 1.29 9.58
CA GLU A 163 -11.96 -0.04 10.19
C GLU A 163 -11.21 0.02 11.52
N LEU A 164 -10.17 0.83 11.65
CA LEU A 164 -9.47 1.06 12.91
C LEU A 164 -10.40 1.61 13.99
N LYS A 165 -11.20 2.63 13.66
CA LYS A 165 -12.19 3.21 14.59
C LYS A 165 -13.22 2.19 15.03
N LYS A 166 -13.72 1.36 14.11
CA LYS A 166 -14.69 0.31 14.40
C LYS A 166 -14.12 -0.78 15.32
N ALA A 167 -12.88 -1.20 15.08
CA ALA A 167 -12.22 -2.20 15.90
C ALA A 167 -11.82 -1.70 17.28
N GLY A 168 -11.46 -0.43 17.38
CA GLY A 168 -10.90 0.18 18.57
C GLY A 168 -9.44 -0.19 18.82
N GLU A 169 -8.85 0.44 19.83
CA GLU A 169 -7.43 0.30 20.15
C GLU A 169 -7.05 -1.17 20.40
N LYS A 170 -7.74 -1.84 21.31
CA LYS A 170 -7.40 -3.20 21.77
C LYS A 170 -7.53 -4.23 20.66
N ASN A 171 -8.65 -4.24 19.92
CA ASN A 171 -8.90 -5.29 18.93
C ASN A 171 -8.08 -5.12 17.64
N SER A 172 -7.69 -3.88 17.31
CA SER A 172 -6.87 -3.62 16.12
C SER A 172 -5.40 -4.01 16.30
N ARG A 173 -4.91 -4.25 17.52
CA ARG A 173 -3.51 -4.68 17.78
C ARG A 173 -3.14 -5.94 17.00
N LYS A 174 -4.06 -6.91 16.88
CA LYS A 174 -3.84 -8.16 16.17
C LYS A 174 -3.53 -8.00 14.67
N TRP A 175 -3.87 -6.85 14.09
CA TRP A 175 -3.58 -6.56 12.70
C TRP A 175 -2.16 -6.05 12.46
N TYR A 176 -1.50 -5.56 13.52
CA TYR A 176 -0.18 -4.93 13.47
C TYR A 176 0.85 -5.76 14.23
N MET A 177 2.11 -5.38 14.13
CA MET A 177 3.23 -6.07 14.78
C MET A 177 3.25 -5.83 16.28
N PHE A 178 2.19 -6.28 16.98
CA PHE A 178 2.05 -6.27 18.44
C PHE A 178 2.16 -7.68 18.97
N PHE A 179 3.21 -7.96 19.74
CA PHE A 179 3.43 -9.25 20.40
C PHE A 179 4.36 -9.11 21.60
N PRO A 180 4.26 -10.01 22.61
CA PRO A 180 5.15 -10.02 23.75
C PRO A 180 6.55 -10.51 23.39
N GLU A 181 7.50 -10.28 24.31
CA GLU A 181 8.84 -10.83 24.25
C GLU A 181 8.81 -12.36 24.14
N GLY A 182 9.68 -12.92 23.28
CA GLY A 182 9.86 -14.37 23.09
C GLY A 182 8.79 -15.08 22.27
N GLU A 183 7.77 -14.39 21.74
CA GLU A 183 6.73 -15.03 20.89
C GLU A 183 7.32 -15.53 19.56
N TYR A 184 8.26 -14.80 18.98
CA TYR A 184 8.88 -15.14 17.69
C TYR A 184 10.41 -15.23 17.82
N LYS A 185 11.02 -16.32 17.32
CA LYS A 185 12.48 -16.54 17.40
C LYS A 185 13.29 -15.45 16.67
N ASN A 186 12.78 -14.94 15.56
CA ASN A 186 13.42 -13.90 14.75
C ASN A 186 13.07 -12.48 15.21
N HIS A 187 12.15 -12.35 16.16
CA HIS A 187 11.83 -11.13 16.88
C HIS A 187 11.75 -11.43 18.38
N PRO A 188 12.91 -11.63 19.05
CA PRO A 188 12.92 -12.05 20.44
C PRO A 188 12.35 -11.01 21.39
N GLU A 189 12.41 -9.73 21.01
CA GLU A 189 11.94 -8.62 21.82
C GLU A 189 10.45 -8.34 21.64
N LYS A 190 9.83 -7.73 22.65
CA LYS A 190 8.46 -7.20 22.54
C LYS A 190 8.34 -6.24 21.37
N SER A 191 7.25 -6.30 20.62
CA SER A 191 6.91 -5.34 19.57
C SER A 191 5.60 -4.61 19.85
N GLU A 192 5.59 -3.29 19.57
CA GLU A 192 4.41 -2.41 19.62
C GLU A 192 4.40 -1.48 18.39
N ASP A 193 4.50 -2.08 17.21
CA ASP A 193 4.61 -1.35 15.95
C ASP A 193 3.21 -1.05 15.38
N ASN A 194 2.90 0.22 15.24
CA ASN A 194 1.63 0.75 14.75
C ASN A 194 1.56 0.91 13.22
N THR A 195 2.55 0.43 12.49
CA THR A 195 2.68 0.62 11.04
C THR A 195 2.70 -0.69 10.27
N HIS A 196 3.57 -1.63 10.67
CA HIS A 196 3.74 -2.88 9.95
C HIS A 196 2.69 -3.91 10.35
N LEU A 197 2.27 -4.71 9.38
CA LEU A 197 1.14 -5.62 9.51
C LEU A 197 1.58 -7.04 9.82
N ARG A 198 0.70 -7.78 10.50
CA ARG A 198 0.67 -9.23 10.56
C ARG A 198 -0.32 -9.74 9.50
N TYR A 199 -0.35 -11.05 9.30
CA TYR A 199 -1.18 -11.70 8.28
C TYR A 199 -2.65 -11.24 8.31
N ASP A 200 -3.30 -11.28 9.47
CA ASP A 200 -4.71 -10.88 9.61
C ASP A 200 -4.95 -9.42 9.19
N GLY A 201 -4.01 -8.54 9.54
CA GLY A 201 -4.05 -7.14 9.12
C GLY A 201 -3.85 -6.97 7.62
N ALA A 202 -2.87 -7.68 7.06
CA ALA A 202 -2.61 -7.65 5.63
C ALA A 202 -3.83 -8.12 4.82
N VAL A 203 -4.47 -9.22 5.23
CA VAL A 203 -5.70 -9.74 4.60
C VAL A 203 -6.86 -8.76 4.74
N ASN A 204 -7.07 -8.20 5.96
CA ASN A 204 -8.12 -7.22 6.19
C ASN A 204 -7.98 -6.00 5.27
N PHE A 205 -6.79 -5.38 5.22
CA PHE A 205 -6.56 -4.19 4.40
C PHE A 205 -6.48 -4.50 2.89
N ALA A 206 -6.02 -5.68 2.49
CA ALA A 206 -6.13 -6.16 1.11
C ALA A 206 -7.60 -6.26 0.66
N SER A 207 -8.50 -6.70 1.55
CA SER A 207 -9.93 -6.76 1.27
C SER A 207 -10.54 -5.39 1.00
N LEU A 208 -10.09 -4.35 1.71
CA LEU A 208 -10.53 -2.96 1.47
C LEU A 208 -10.07 -2.45 0.09
N ILE A 209 -8.84 -2.79 -0.33
CA ILE A 209 -8.36 -2.46 -1.68
C ILE A 209 -9.19 -3.19 -2.73
N ALA A 210 -9.43 -4.50 -2.55
CA ALA A 210 -10.26 -5.28 -3.46
C ALA A 210 -11.68 -4.69 -3.56
N LYS A 211 -12.28 -4.27 -2.43
CA LYS A 211 -13.56 -3.58 -2.42
C LYS A 211 -13.52 -2.28 -3.23
N GLY A 212 -12.50 -1.44 -3.00
CA GLY A 212 -12.33 -0.19 -3.75
C GLY A 212 -12.17 -0.41 -5.26
N LEU A 213 -11.39 -1.42 -5.68
CA LEU A 213 -11.25 -1.80 -7.08
C LEU A 213 -12.59 -2.27 -7.69
N ARG A 214 -13.40 -2.98 -6.91
CA ARG A 214 -14.75 -3.41 -7.33
C ARG A 214 -15.69 -2.21 -7.51
N GLU A 215 -15.60 -1.22 -6.64
CA GLU A 215 -16.36 0.04 -6.73
C GLU A 215 -15.95 0.90 -7.95
N LEU A 216 -14.69 0.81 -8.39
CA LEU A 216 -14.24 1.42 -9.64
C LEU A 216 -14.90 0.81 -10.88
N GLY A 217 -15.30 -0.47 -10.81
CA GLY A 217 -15.97 -1.18 -11.90
C GLY A 217 -15.07 -1.54 -13.08
N GLY A 218 -15.71 -2.02 -14.19
CA GLY A 218 -15.01 -2.35 -15.43
C GLY A 218 -13.80 -3.26 -15.22
N ILE A 219 -12.72 -2.98 -15.93
CA ILE A 219 -11.47 -3.77 -15.90
C ILE A 219 -10.86 -3.92 -14.50
N TYR A 220 -11.13 -2.97 -13.58
CA TYR A 220 -10.62 -3.01 -12.21
C TYR A 220 -11.37 -4.04 -11.35
N ALA A 221 -12.69 -4.14 -11.53
CA ALA A 221 -13.51 -5.16 -10.87
C ALA A 221 -13.27 -6.55 -11.46
N GLU A 222 -13.00 -6.64 -12.77
CA GLU A 222 -12.71 -7.89 -13.47
C GLU A 222 -11.45 -8.61 -13.00
N LEU A 223 -10.50 -7.89 -12.37
CA LEU A 223 -9.31 -8.49 -11.74
C LEU A 223 -9.65 -9.46 -10.61
N LEU A 224 -10.81 -9.25 -9.96
CA LEU A 224 -11.10 -9.83 -8.65
C LEU A 224 -11.94 -11.11 -8.78
N LEU A 225 -11.74 -12.02 -7.85
CA LEU A 225 -12.62 -13.17 -7.67
C LEU A 225 -14.08 -12.73 -7.51
N ASP A 226 -15.02 -13.46 -8.10
CA ASP A 226 -16.45 -13.07 -8.10
C ASP A 226 -17.05 -13.09 -6.69
N GLU A 227 -16.61 -14.04 -5.85
CA GLU A 227 -16.96 -14.13 -4.43
C GLU A 227 -15.68 -14.16 -3.59
N LEU A 228 -15.53 -13.15 -2.73
CA LEU A 228 -14.51 -13.19 -1.67
C LEU A 228 -15.10 -14.03 -0.52
N LYS A 229 -14.78 -15.31 -0.47
CA LYS A 229 -15.04 -16.17 0.70
C LYS A 229 -13.93 -15.89 1.73
N LEU A 230 -14.12 -14.83 2.53
CA LEU A 230 -13.25 -14.51 3.68
C LEU A 230 -13.96 -14.82 4.98
#